data_d1f809694fa4f5f9f1633d01d5884a11
#
_entry.id   d1f809694fa4f5f9f1633d01d5884a11
#
_cell.length_a   1.000
_cell.length_b   1.000
_cell.length_c   1.000
_cell.angle_alpha   90.00
_cell.angle_beta   90.00
_cell.angle_gamma   90.00
#
_symmetry.space_group_name_H-M   'P 1'
#
loop_
_entity.id
_entity.type
_entity.pdbx_description
1 polymer ?
#
loop_
_entity_poly.entity_id
_entity_poly.type
_entity_poly.pdbx_seq_one_letter_code
_entity_poly.pdbx_strand_id
1 'polypeptide(L)'
;MDIFERVKKQRGNIGQYAKEAHGYFAFPKLEGEIGPRMMFRGKEVLNWSLNNYIGLANDPEVRKVDAEAAAQWGLAYPMGARMMSGQTSRHEYLESQLADFVGKPDAFLLNFGYQGMISIIDSLTSRFDWIVYDA
;
A
#
# COMPACT_ATOMS: atom_id res chain seq x y z
N MET A 1 22.10 -18.43 24.77
CA MET A 1 21.73 -18.66 23.35
C MET A 1 21.47 -17.29 22.71
N ASP A 2 22.24 -16.95 21.71
CA ASP A 2 22.11 -15.71 20.96
C ASP A 2 20.71 -15.58 20.31
N ILE A 3 20.23 -14.34 20.15
CA ILE A 3 18.93 -14.06 19.56
C ILE A 3 18.81 -14.66 18.16
N PHE A 4 19.87 -14.60 17.35
CA PHE A 4 19.90 -15.14 16.01
C PHE A 4 19.81 -16.68 15.99
N GLU A 5 20.47 -17.36 16.93
CA GLU A 5 20.35 -18.81 17.09
C GLU A 5 18.94 -19.22 17.51
N ARG A 6 18.28 -18.43 18.34
CA ARG A 6 16.89 -18.65 18.73
C ARG A 6 15.95 -18.48 17.53
N VAL A 7 16.11 -17.40 16.77
CA VAL A 7 15.27 -17.11 15.60
C VAL A 7 15.42 -18.17 14.50
N LYS A 8 16.64 -18.66 14.26
CA LYS A 8 16.88 -19.76 13.31
C LYS A 8 16.13 -21.05 13.69
N LYS A 9 15.93 -21.30 14.96
CA LYS A 9 15.22 -22.49 15.46
C LYS A 9 13.71 -22.30 15.49
N GLN A 10 13.23 -21.08 15.58
CA GLN A 10 11.79 -20.75 15.58
C GLN A 10 11.29 -20.66 14.14
N ARG A 11 10.43 -21.57 13.75
CA ARG A 11 9.86 -21.57 12.37
C ARG A 11 8.61 -20.72 12.25
N GLY A 12 7.99 -20.32 13.34
CA GLY A 12 6.70 -19.61 13.29
C GLY A 12 5.61 -20.38 12.54
N ASN A 13 4.41 -19.82 12.49
CA ASN A 13 3.26 -20.47 11.85
C ASN A 13 3.43 -20.61 10.32
N ILE A 14 4.14 -19.70 9.68
CA ILE A 14 4.37 -19.73 8.21
C ILE A 14 5.59 -20.58 7.88
N GLY A 15 6.63 -20.55 8.70
CA GLY A 15 7.89 -21.24 8.42
C GLY A 15 7.78 -22.77 8.38
N GLN A 16 6.81 -23.36 9.07
CA GLN A 16 6.55 -24.81 9.00
C GLN A 16 6.09 -25.24 7.59
N TYR A 17 5.38 -24.39 6.86
CA TYR A 17 4.87 -24.67 5.52
C TYR A 17 5.86 -24.29 4.40
N ALA A 18 6.91 -23.55 4.69
CA ALA A 18 7.82 -23.02 3.67
C ALA A 18 8.49 -24.10 2.80
N LYS A 19 8.72 -25.30 3.36
CA LYS A 19 9.28 -26.45 2.62
C LYS A 19 8.22 -27.26 1.87
N GLU A 20 7.03 -27.38 2.45
CA GLU A 20 5.95 -28.22 1.91
C GLU A 20 5.20 -27.50 0.79
N ALA A 21 5.08 -26.19 0.87
CA ALA A 21 4.30 -25.38 -0.07
C ALA A 21 5.11 -24.80 -1.25
N HIS A 22 6.23 -25.41 -1.59
CA HIS A 22 7.08 -24.99 -2.73
C HIS A 22 7.54 -23.51 -2.67
N GLY A 23 7.58 -22.92 -1.47
CA GLY A 23 7.87 -21.47 -1.30
C GLY A 23 6.73 -20.56 -1.73
N TYR A 24 5.55 -21.08 -2.00
CA TYR A 24 4.39 -20.28 -2.39
C TYR A 24 3.86 -19.41 -1.25
N PHE A 25 3.84 -19.94 -0.03
CA PHE A 25 3.32 -19.22 1.14
C PHE A 25 4.34 -18.27 1.81
N ALA A 26 5.60 -18.30 1.41
CA ALA A 26 6.64 -17.48 2.01
C ALA A 26 7.44 -16.79 0.91
N PHE A 27 7.16 -15.50 0.69
CA PHE A 27 7.87 -14.62 -0.25
C PHE A 27 8.00 -15.22 -1.66
N PRO A 28 6.89 -15.54 -2.35
CA PRO A 28 6.95 -16.06 -3.71
C PRO A 28 7.61 -15.04 -4.62
N LYS A 29 8.62 -15.45 -5.37
CA LYS A 29 9.28 -14.59 -6.37
C LYS A 29 8.46 -14.62 -7.64
N LEU A 30 7.64 -13.61 -7.83
CA LEU A 30 6.92 -13.37 -9.06
C LEU A 30 7.74 -12.48 -9.97
N GLU A 31 7.77 -12.79 -11.25
CA GLU A 31 8.56 -12.10 -12.28
C GLU A 31 7.66 -11.61 -13.41
N GLY A 32 8.13 -10.58 -14.11
CA GLY A 32 7.41 -9.95 -15.20
C GLY A 32 6.70 -8.66 -14.78
N GLU A 33 5.90 -8.13 -15.69
CA GLU A 33 5.07 -6.96 -15.43
C GLU A 33 3.95 -7.28 -14.45
N ILE A 34 3.62 -6.30 -13.59
CA ILE A 34 2.51 -6.43 -12.64
C ILE A 34 1.22 -6.70 -13.40
N GLY A 35 0.54 -7.80 -13.09
CA GLY A 35 -0.70 -8.15 -13.77
C GLY A 35 -1.36 -9.39 -13.23
N PRO A 36 -2.54 -9.74 -13.77
CA PRO A 36 -3.27 -10.94 -13.36
C PRO A 36 -2.54 -12.23 -13.69
N ARG A 37 -1.56 -12.18 -14.60
CA ARG A 37 -0.69 -13.29 -14.98
C ARG A 37 0.75 -12.90 -14.80
N MET A 38 1.49 -13.67 -14.03
CA MET A 38 2.92 -13.45 -13.76
C MET A 38 3.67 -14.78 -13.80
N MET A 39 5.00 -14.71 -13.91
CA MET A 39 5.82 -15.91 -13.92
C MET A 39 6.22 -16.29 -12.49
N PHE A 40 6.07 -17.57 -12.16
CA PHE A 40 6.56 -18.17 -10.93
C PHE A 40 7.33 -19.44 -11.25
N ARG A 41 8.64 -19.46 -10.95
CA ARG A 41 9.53 -20.60 -11.23
C ARG A 41 9.44 -21.10 -12.69
N GLY A 42 9.45 -20.17 -13.63
CA GLY A 42 9.38 -20.47 -15.06
C GLY A 42 8.02 -20.92 -15.60
N LYS A 43 6.96 -20.83 -14.79
CA LYS A 43 5.58 -21.13 -15.20
C LYS A 43 4.70 -19.89 -15.02
N GLU A 44 3.82 -19.65 -15.99
CA GLU A 44 2.80 -18.62 -15.85
C GLU A 44 1.75 -19.06 -14.83
N VAL A 45 1.42 -18.16 -13.91
CA VAL A 45 0.41 -18.37 -12.86
C VAL A 45 -0.57 -17.21 -12.82
N LEU A 46 -1.80 -17.46 -12.40
CA LEU A 46 -2.76 -16.44 -12.04
C LEU A 46 -2.38 -15.84 -10.69
N ASN A 47 -2.29 -14.50 -10.65
CA ASN A 47 -1.94 -13.77 -9.44
C ASN A 47 -3.17 -13.07 -8.86
N TRP A 48 -3.60 -13.52 -7.68
CA TRP A 48 -4.75 -12.99 -6.95
C TRP A 48 -4.37 -12.07 -5.78
N SER A 49 -3.07 -11.81 -5.58
CA SER A 49 -2.55 -11.12 -4.40
C SER A 49 -2.07 -9.69 -4.66
N LEU A 50 -2.39 -9.11 -5.80
CA LEU A 50 -2.03 -7.73 -6.13
C LEU A 50 -3.06 -6.72 -5.65
N ASN A 51 -2.58 -5.55 -5.23
CA ASN A 51 -3.39 -4.38 -4.92
C ASN A 51 -3.71 -3.51 -6.16
N ASN A 52 -3.74 -4.11 -7.34
CA ASN A 52 -4.06 -3.46 -8.61
C ASN A 52 -5.48 -3.82 -9.06
N TYR A 53 -6.47 -3.57 -8.20
CA TYR A 53 -7.84 -4.09 -8.32
C TYR A 53 -8.54 -3.77 -9.64
N ILE A 54 -8.31 -2.59 -10.20
CA ILE A 54 -8.92 -2.14 -11.47
C ILE A 54 -7.90 -1.96 -12.60
N GLY A 55 -6.66 -2.41 -12.39
CA GLY A 55 -5.64 -2.45 -13.45
C GLY A 55 -4.91 -1.13 -13.74
N LEU A 56 -5.14 -0.08 -12.97
CA LEU A 56 -4.58 1.26 -13.24
C LEU A 56 -3.05 1.32 -13.19
N ALA A 57 -2.38 0.45 -12.43
CA ALA A 57 -0.93 0.42 -12.39
C ALA A 57 -0.27 0.08 -13.75
N ASN A 58 -1.02 -0.54 -14.65
CA ASN A 58 -0.57 -0.90 -16.01
C ASN A 58 -1.16 0.01 -17.09
N ASP A 59 -2.09 0.89 -16.74
CA ASP A 59 -2.69 1.80 -17.69
C ASP A 59 -1.64 2.73 -18.29
N PRO A 60 -1.53 2.81 -19.64
CA PRO A 60 -0.50 3.60 -20.30
C PRO A 60 -0.57 5.10 -20.00
N GLU A 61 -1.78 5.66 -19.85
CA GLU A 61 -1.96 7.08 -19.56
C GLU A 61 -1.55 7.39 -18.11
N VAL A 62 -1.92 6.53 -17.15
CA VAL A 62 -1.51 6.68 -15.75
C VAL A 62 0.01 6.60 -15.62
N ARG A 63 0.63 5.61 -16.27
CA ARG A 63 2.09 5.46 -16.27
C ARG A 63 2.82 6.65 -16.90
N LYS A 64 2.26 7.21 -17.98
CA LYS A 64 2.80 8.39 -18.63
C LYS A 64 2.77 9.60 -17.71
N VAL A 65 1.63 9.87 -17.08
CA VAL A 65 1.49 10.98 -16.12
C VAL A 65 2.44 10.85 -14.93
N ASP A 66 2.61 9.64 -14.40
CA ASP A 66 3.56 9.37 -13.31
C ASP A 66 5.01 9.64 -13.74
N ALA A 67 5.41 9.16 -14.92
CA ALA A 67 6.74 9.40 -15.46
C ALA A 67 7.03 10.89 -15.73
N GLU A 68 6.06 11.62 -16.26
CA GLU A 68 6.16 13.08 -16.48
C GLU A 68 6.25 13.83 -15.15
N ALA A 69 5.48 13.42 -14.15
CA ALA A 69 5.55 13.98 -12.82
C ALA A 69 6.92 13.75 -12.16
N ALA A 70 7.45 12.54 -12.25
CA ALA A 70 8.77 12.22 -11.75
C ALA A 70 9.89 13.01 -12.45
N ALA A 71 9.78 13.22 -13.77
CA ALA A 71 10.72 14.03 -14.54
C ALA A 71 10.68 15.52 -14.15
N GLN A 72 9.51 16.05 -13.84
CA GLN A 72 9.31 17.47 -13.53
C GLN A 72 9.66 17.81 -12.07
N TRP A 73 9.28 16.98 -11.10
CA TRP A 73 9.40 17.31 -9.68
C TRP A 73 10.35 16.40 -8.91
N GLY A 74 10.88 15.38 -9.52
CA GLY A 74 11.74 14.39 -8.89
C GLY A 74 10.95 13.18 -8.35
N LEU A 75 11.70 12.13 -8.01
CA LEU A 75 11.13 10.89 -7.47
C LEU A 75 10.59 11.12 -6.06
N ALA A 76 9.45 10.52 -5.78
CA ALA A 76 8.81 10.57 -4.46
C ALA A 76 8.63 12.00 -3.92
N TYR A 77 8.33 12.93 -4.80
CA TYR A 77 8.05 14.33 -4.44
C TYR A 77 6.84 14.42 -3.49
N PRO A 78 6.90 15.20 -2.41
CA PRO A 78 7.98 16.12 -1.99
C PRO A 78 8.98 15.54 -0.98
N MET A 79 8.96 14.23 -0.70
CA MET A 79 9.87 13.52 0.22
C MET A 79 9.91 14.09 1.65
N GLY A 80 8.84 14.68 2.10
CA GLY A 80 8.71 15.25 3.44
C GLY A 80 7.39 14.89 4.10
N ALA A 81 7.37 14.92 5.43
CA ALA A 81 6.12 14.82 6.18
C ALA A 81 5.26 16.05 5.94
N ARG A 82 3.96 15.88 5.71
CA ARG A 82 3.03 16.99 5.39
C ARG A 82 3.04 18.09 6.43
N MET A 83 3.18 17.76 7.71
CA MET A 83 3.24 18.73 8.80
C MET A 83 4.49 19.64 8.78
N MET A 84 5.51 19.27 8.03
CA MET A 84 6.78 20.02 8.02
C MET A 84 7.08 20.61 6.65
N SER A 85 7.51 19.79 5.70
CA SER A 85 7.98 20.24 4.38
C SER A 85 7.31 19.48 3.22
N GLY A 86 6.38 18.60 3.52
CA GLY A 86 5.76 17.72 2.56
C GLY A 86 4.39 18.15 2.04
N GLN A 87 3.83 19.27 2.50
CA GLN A 87 2.59 19.81 1.96
C GLN A 87 2.87 20.59 0.67
N THR A 88 2.09 20.31 -0.36
CA THR A 88 2.20 20.99 -1.66
C THR A 88 0.81 21.33 -2.21
N SER A 89 0.75 22.27 -3.15
CA SER A 89 -0.48 22.59 -3.87
C SER A 89 -1.09 21.38 -4.61
N ARG A 90 -0.29 20.37 -4.89
CA ARG A 90 -0.80 19.12 -5.51
C ARG A 90 -1.59 18.26 -4.55
N HIS A 91 -1.25 18.25 -3.27
CA HIS A 91 -2.08 17.62 -2.25
C HIS A 91 -3.44 18.30 -2.18
N GLU A 92 -3.47 19.61 -2.09
CA GLU A 92 -4.71 20.40 -2.04
C GLU A 92 -5.57 20.19 -3.28
N TYR A 93 -4.94 20.20 -4.47
CA TYR A 93 -5.65 19.94 -5.70
C TYR A 93 -6.25 18.52 -5.72
N LEU A 94 -5.48 17.49 -5.34
CA LEU A 94 -5.98 16.12 -5.28
C LEU A 94 -7.11 15.97 -4.26
N GLU A 95 -6.98 16.58 -3.09
CA GLU A 95 -8.00 16.57 -2.04
C GLU A 95 -9.29 17.20 -2.55
N SER A 96 -9.21 18.34 -3.23
CA SER A 96 -10.38 18.96 -3.87
C SER A 96 -11.05 18.02 -4.89
N GLN A 97 -10.25 17.38 -5.78
CA GLN A 97 -10.79 16.44 -6.76
C GLN A 97 -11.45 15.20 -6.11
N LEU A 98 -10.88 14.70 -5.03
CA LEU A 98 -11.44 13.59 -4.28
C LEU A 98 -12.74 13.98 -3.57
N ALA A 99 -12.79 15.16 -2.96
CA ALA A 99 -13.99 15.70 -2.33
C ALA A 99 -15.14 15.81 -3.35
N ASP A 100 -14.86 16.40 -4.51
CA ASP A 100 -15.82 16.53 -5.61
C ASP A 100 -16.31 15.16 -6.09
N PHE A 101 -15.38 14.22 -6.31
CA PHE A 101 -15.70 12.87 -6.80
C PHE A 101 -16.65 12.11 -5.85
N VAL A 102 -16.45 12.23 -4.53
CA VAL A 102 -17.29 11.54 -3.54
C VAL A 102 -18.48 12.40 -3.06
N GLY A 103 -18.65 13.61 -3.56
CA GLY A 103 -19.73 14.52 -3.20
C GLY A 103 -19.66 14.97 -1.74
N LYS A 104 -18.47 15.25 -1.23
CA LYS A 104 -18.21 15.75 0.13
C LYS A 104 -17.64 17.16 0.08
N PRO A 105 -17.82 17.95 1.15
CA PRO A 105 -17.33 19.32 1.18
C PRO A 105 -15.79 19.43 1.25
N ASP A 106 -15.12 18.37 1.71
CA ASP A 106 -13.67 18.34 1.87
C ASP A 106 -13.15 16.91 1.91
N ALA A 107 -11.84 16.74 1.66
CA ALA A 107 -11.11 15.49 1.77
C ALA A 107 -9.71 15.74 2.34
N PHE A 108 -9.18 14.77 3.05
CA PHE A 108 -7.83 14.79 3.56
C PHE A 108 -7.08 13.51 3.17
N LEU A 109 -5.97 13.66 2.45
CA LEU A 109 -5.18 12.55 1.96
C LEU A 109 -4.23 12.02 3.03
N LEU A 110 -4.31 10.72 3.31
CA LEU A 110 -3.41 9.99 4.19
C LEU A 110 -2.61 8.95 3.39
N ASN A 111 -1.32 8.82 3.69
CA ASN A 111 -0.42 7.95 2.94
C ASN A 111 -0.64 6.46 3.18
N PHE A 112 -1.13 6.08 4.37
CA PHE A 112 -1.26 4.68 4.78
C PHE A 112 -2.67 4.42 5.32
N GLY A 113 -3.41 3.52 4.70
CA GLY A 113 -4.79 3.21 5.08
C GLY A 113 -4.94 2.76 6.54
N TYR A 114 -4.15 1.79 6.97
CA TYR A 114 -4.19 1.28 8.35
C TYR A 114 -3.86 2.37 9.38
N GLN A 115 -2.75 3.06 9.16
CA GLN A 115 -2.32 4.16 10.04
C GLN A 115 -3.30 5.33 10.00
N GLY A 116 -3.85 5.62 8.83
CA GLY A 116 -4.90 6.62 8.63
C GLY A 116 -6.14 6.32 9.47
N MET A 117 -6.63 5.09 9.43
CA MET A 117 -7.81 4.69 10.21
C MET A 117 -7.57 4.83 11.71
N ILE A 118 -6.40 4.41 12.22
CA ILE A 118 -6.05 4.59 13.64
C ILE A 118 -6.01 6.07 13.99
N SER A 119 -5.36 6.90 13.17
CA SER A 119 -5.22 8.33 13.41
C SER A 119 -6.57 9.06 13.38
N ILE A 120 -7.47 8.68 12.47
CA ILE A 120 -8.82 9.24 12.38
C ILE A 120 -9.61 8.92 13.65
N ILE A 121 -9.61 7.66 14.07
CA ILE A 121 -10.34 7.25 15.27
C ILE A 121 -9.79 7.99 16.50
N ASP A 122 -8.47 7.98 16.68
CA ASP A 122 -7.82 8.64 17.82
C ASP A 122 -8.06 10.16 17.86
N SER A 123 -8.07 10.80 16.69
CA SER A 123 -8.23 12.27 16.58
C SER A 123 -9.67 12.73 16.73
N LEU A 124 -10.65 11.92 16.31
CA LEU A 124 -12.06 12.30 16.30
C LEU A 124 -12.84 11.82 17.52
N THR A 125 -12.31 10.83 18.26
CA THR A 125 -13.04 10.26 19.39
C THR A 125 -12.36 10.56 20.72
N SER A 126 -13.15 10.58 21.78
CA SER A 126 -12.73 10.78 23.14
C SER A 126 -13.21 9.62 24.03
N ARG A 127 -12.81 9.62 25.29
CA ARG A 127 -13.26 8.62 26.27
C ARG A 127 -14.79 8.61 26.54
N PHE A 128 -15.51 9.57 25.98
CA PHE A 128 -16.96 9.70 26.15
C PHE A 128 -17.73 9.23 24.91
N ASP A 129 -17.03 8.87 23.85
CA ASP A 129 -17.64 8.44 22.59
C ASP A 129 -17.75 6.92 22.52
N TRP A 130 -18.76 6.47 21.79
CA TRP A 130 -18.96 5.06 21.51
C TRP A 130 -18.47 4.74 20.11
N ILE A 131 -17.61 3.73 20.00
CA ILE A 131 -17.14 3.22 18.72
C ILE A 131 -17.89 1.91 18.45
N VAL A 132 -18.67 1.89 17.38
CA VAL A 132 -19.39 0.68 16.93
C VAL A 132 -18.68 0.14 15.71
N TYR A 133 -18.33 -1.14 15.72
CA TYR A 133 -17.64 -1.81 14.64
C TYR A 133 -18.25 -3.19 14.40
N ASP A 134 -17.99 -3.74 13.20
CA ASP A 134 -18.36 -5.10 12.84
C ASP A 134 -17.39 -6.10 13.49
N ALA A 135 -17.89 -7.26 13.95
CA ALA A 135 -17.14 -8.26 14.69
C ALA A 135 -16.70 -9.43 13.81
#